data_6ed75113d1fd276fe166ffc6983ce2ab
#
_entry.id   6ed75113d1fd276fe166ffc6983ce2ab
#
_cell.length_a   1.000
_cell.length_b   1.000
_cell.length_c   1.000
_cell.angle_alpha   90.00
_cell.angle_beta   90.00
_cell.angle_gamma   90.00
#
_symmetry.space_group_name_H-M   'P 1'
#
loop_
_entity.id
_entity.type
_entity.pdbx_description
1 polymer ?
#
loop_
_entity_poly.entity_id
_entity_poly.type
_entity_poly.pdbx_seq_one_letter_code
_entity_poly.pdbx_strand_id
1 'polypeptide(L)'
;MAGALALGLAGCSSRNSGSSSESGELIPIKVGASPAPHAQILEQCVEPLKELGYDLQITEFTDYVMPNTAVEDGSLDANYFAHQPYQDNFNKENGTHIVSVAAIHFEPLGLYPGKTASIDEIQDGAVIAVPNDETNEARALLLLEKEGLIKLKDGVGLAATTLDIEENPHNIEFYEVEAAQTVNVLADVDFAVVNGNY
;
A
#
# COMPACT_ATOMS: atom_id res chain seq x y z
N MET A 1 -80.72 8.40 39.85
CA MET A 1 -80.90 9.77 39.24
C MET A 1 -79.71 10.07 38.36
N ALA A 2 -80.02 10.51 37.14
CA ALA A 2 -79.15 11.12 36.13
C ALA A 2 -77.85 10.36 35.78
N GLY A 3 -77.58 9.80 34.64
CA GLY A 3 -78.00 10.12 33.27
C GLY A 3 -77.03 11.07 32.60
N ALA A 4 -75.97 10.58 31.94
CA ALA A 4 -75.28 11.37 30.90
C ALA A 4 -74.68 10.43 29.86
N LEU A 5 -75.29 10.45 28.66
CA LEU A 5 -74.72 9.97 27.41
C LEU A 5 -73.57 10.89 26.97
N ALA A 6 -72.46 10.33 26.54
CA ALA A 6 -71.46 11.06 25.76
C ALA A 6 -71.17 10.28 24.48
N LEU A 7 -71.52 10.88 23.35
CA LEU A 7 -71.27 10.38 22.00
C LEU A 7 -69.74 10.46 21.73
N GLY A 8 -69.19 9.32 21.28
CA GLY A 8 -67.84 9.24 20.77
C GLY A 8 -67.77 9.66 19.28
N LEU A 9 -66.98 10.62 18.97
CA LEU A 9 -66.56 10.97 17.60
C LEU A 9 -65.42 10.05 17.15
N ALA A 10 -65.71 9.30 16.10
CA ALA A 10 -64.71 8.54 15.39
C ALA A 10 -63.79 9.48 14.57
N GLY A 11 -62.58 9.72 15.04
CA GLY A 11 -61.55 10.39 14.28
C GLY A 11 -60.82 9.40 13.36
N CYS A 12 -61.00 9.52 12.05
CA CYS A 12 -60.15 8.86 11.06
C CYS A 12 -58.73 9.41 11.15
N SER A 13 -57.86 8.67 11.78
CA SER A 13 -56.41 8.94 11.75
C SER A 13 -55.84 8.40 10.43
N SER A 14 -55.54 9.31 9.51
CA SER A 14 -54.73 9.03 8.33
C SER A 14 -53.39 8.48 8.79
N ARG A 15 -53.14 7.20 8.48
CA ARG A 15 -51.79 6.65 8.56
C ARG A 15 -50.95 7.32 7.48
N ASN A 16 -50.23 8.35 7.88
CA ASN A 16 -49.12 8.87 7.11
C ASN A 16 -47.98 7.83 7.22
N SER A 17 -47.83 7.02 6.16
CA SER A 17 -46.65 6.16 6.00
C SER A 17 -45.45 7.06 5.68
N GLY A 18 -44.97 7.75 6.68
CA GLY A 18 -43.64 8.33 6.64
C GLY A 18 -42.63 7.18 6.64
N SER A 19 -42.07 6.90 5.49
CA SER A 19 -40.80 6.18 5.41
C SER A 19 -39.76 6.98 6.19
N SER A 20 -39.64 6.71 7.47
CA SER A 20 -38.43 7.08 8.20
C SER A 20 -37.34 6.17 7.65
N SER A 21 -36.51 6.69 6.76
CA SER A 21 -35.17 6.18 6.58
C SER A 21 -34.48 6.32 7.94
N GLU A 22 -34.43 5.24 8.70
CA GLU A 22 -33.47 5.13 9.80
C GLU A 22 -32.10 5.35 9.15
N SER A 23 -31.53 6.52 9.33
CA SER A 23 -30.10 6.72 9.13
C SER A 23 -29.41 5.96 10.25
N GLY A 24 -29.25 4.64 10.05
CA GLY A 24 -28.43 3.82 10.92
C GLY A 24 -27.04 4.45 11.00
N GLU A 25 -26.47 4.48 12.18
CA GLU A 25 -25.08 4.88 12.35
C GLU A 25 -24.19 4.00 11.50
N LEU A 26 -23.35 4.61 10.62
CA LEU A 26 -22.45 3.85 9.75
C LEU A 26 -21.40 3.15 10.59
N ILE A 27 -21.04 1.94 10.19
CA ILE A 27 -19.97 1.18 10.84
C ILE A 27 -18.62 1.67 10.31
N PRO A 28 -17.74 2.25 11.14
CA PRO A 28 -16.45 2.73 10.69
C PRO A 28 -15.53 1.55 10.28
N ILE A 29 -14.81 1.73 9.18
CA ILE A 29 -13.71 0.86 8.74
C ILE A 29 -12.50 1.76 8.51
N LYS A 30 -11.43 1.54 9.29
CA LYS A 30 -10.20 2.32 9.23
C LYS A 30 -9.15 1.58 8.40
N VAL A 31 -8.72 2.18 7.29
CA VAL A 31 -7.76 1.55 6.37
C VAL A 31 -6.55 2.45 6.17
N GLY A 32 -5.36 1.91 6.39
CA GLY A 32 -4.10 2.57 6.06
C GLY A 32 -3.71 2.29 4.61
N ALA A 33 -3.18 3.30 3.90
CA ALA A 33 -2.77 3.15 2.51
C ALA A 33 -1.60 4.07 2.14
N SER A 34 -0.82 3.70 1.12
CA SER A 34 0.07 4.64 0.46
C SER A 34 -0.76 5.67 -0.33
N PRO A 35 -0.31 6.93 -0.47
CA PRO A 35 -1.12 7.98 -1.12
C PRO A 35 -1.55 7.63 -2.54
N ALA A 36 -0.62 7.12 -3.36
CA ALA A 36 -0.87 6.71 -4.74
C ALA A 36 -0.29 5.32 -5.02
N PRO A 37 -0.98 4.46 -5.78
CA PRO A 37 -2.37 4.59 -6.22
C PRO A 37 -3.39 4.14 -5.17
N HIS A 38 -2.95 3.61 -4.01
CA HIS A 38 -3.74 2.84 -3.05
C HIS A 38 -4.87 3.67 -2.42
N ALA A 39 -4.56 4.84 -1.83
CA ALA A 39 -5.58 5.71 -1.26
C ALA A 39 -6.57 6.18 -2.34
N GLN A 40 -6.08 6.53 -3.54
CA GLN A 40 -6.92 6.94 -4.67
C GLN A 40 -7.89 5.83 -5.11
N ILE A 41 -7.49 4.56 -5.03
CA ILE A 41 -8.36 3.41 -5.29
C ILE A 41 -9.40 3.28 -4.18
N LEU A 42 -9.00 3.37 -2.91
CA LEU A 42 -9.90 3.30 -1.76
C LEU A 42 -10.94 4.43 -1.76
N GLU A 43 -10.58 5.64 -2.20
CA GLU A 43 -11.53 6.75 -2.34
C GLU A 43 -12.72 6.40 -3.24
N GLN A 44 -12.52 5.57 -4.26
CA GLN A 44 -13.60 5.10 -5.12
C GLN A 44 -14.53 4.10 -4.41
N CYS A 45 -14.13 3.56 -3.27
CA CYS A 45 -14.91 2.63 -2.46
C CYS A 45 -15.76 3.33 -1.39
N VAL A 46 -15.53 4.63 -1.12
CA VAL A 46 -16.22 5.37 -0.05
C VAL A 46 -17.74 5.37 -0.22
N GLU A 47 -18.24 5.83 -1.37
CA GLU A 47 -19.69 5.87 -1.60
C GLU A 47 -20.31 4.47 -1.71
N PRO A 48 -19.72 3.49 -2.45
CA PRO A 48 -20.24 2.12 -2.44
C PRO A 48 -20.31 1.49 -1.04
N LEU A 49 -19.32 1.70 -0.19
CA LEU A 49 -19.33 1.17 1.18
C LEU A 49 -20.37 1.88 2.05
N LYS A 50 -20.56 3.17 1.87
CA LYS A 50 -21.59 3.94 2.57
C LYS A 50 -23.00 3.45 2.25
N GLU A 51 -23.28 3.10 1.00
CA GLU A 51 -24.56 2.47 0.60
C GLU A 51 -24.77 1.12 1.29
N LEU A 52 -23.68 0.43 1.66
CA LEU A 52 -23.70 -0.83 2.41
C LEU A 52 -23.72 -0.65 3.94
N GLY A 53 -23.72 0.59 4.42
CA GLY A 53 -23.79 0.90 5.87
C GLY A 53 -22.43 1.06 6.54
N TYR A 54 -21.36 1.25 5.77
CA TYR A 54 -20.00 1.43 6.30
C TYR A 54 -19.48 2.86 6.09
N ASP A 55 -18.63 3.35 7.00
CA ASP A 55 -17.89 4.61 6.92
C ASP A 55 -16.40 4.30 6.71
N LEU A 56 -15.93 4.33 5.46
CA LEU A 56 -14.53 4.09 5.13
C LEU A 56 -13.68 5.29 5.50
N GLN A 57 -12.79 5.12 6.48
CA GLN A 57 -11.84 6.11 6.96
C GLN A 57 -10.43 5.74 6.48
N ILE A 58 -9.89 6.54 5.55
CA ILE A 58 -8.58 6.30 4.94
C ILE A 58 -7.53 7.12 5.67
N THR A 59 -6.43 6.47 6.06
CA THR A 59 -5.24 7.13 6.62
C THR A 59 -4.05 6.88 5.69
N GLU A 60 -3.44 7.96 5.22
CA GLU A 60 -2.29 7.85 4.32
C GLU A 60 -0.97 7.75 5.09
N PHE A 61 -0.09 6.88 4.61
CA PHE A 61 1.27 6.67 5.11
C PHE A 61 2.27 6.75 3.96
N THR A 62 3.39 7.41 4.21
CA THR A 62 4.47 7.56 3.22
C THR A 62 5.61 6.55 3.42
N ASP A 63 5.55 5.73 4.46
CA ASP A 63 6.48 4.64 4.76
C ASP A 63 5.78 3.28 4.76
N TYR A 64 6.56 2.19 4.83
CA TYR A 64 6.02 0.83 4.78
C TYR A 64 5.93 0.13 6.14
N VAL A 65 6.42 0.75 7.23
CA VAL A 65 6.43 0.18 8.58
C VAL A 65 5.14 0.51 9.33
N MET A 66 4.78 1.79 9.33
CA MET A 66 3.65 2.30 10.13
C MET A 66 2.30 1.69 9.77
N PRO A 67 1.93 1.46 8.47
CA PRO A 67 0.65 0.85 8.15
C PRO A 67 0.48 -0.55 8.76
N ASN A 68 1.55 -1.36 8.76
CA ASN A 68 1.53 -2.70 9.36
C ASN A 68 1.46 -2.63 10.89
N THR A 69 2.26 -1.75 11.50
CA THR A 69 2.24 -1.54 12.96
C THR A 69 0.85 -1.13 13.44
N ALA A 70 0.18 -0.23 12.72
CA ALA A 70 -1.16 0.24 13.08
C ALA A 70 -2.27 -0.82 12.92
N VAL A 71 -2.10 -1.78 12.01
CA VAL A 71 -3.00 -2.94 11.93
C VAL A 71 -2.74 -3.92 13.07
N GLU A 72 -1.47 -4.22 13.38
CA GLU A 72 -1.12 -5.15 14.45
C GLU A 72 -1.57 -4.66 15.83
N ASP A 73 -1.47 -3.36 16.10
CA ASP A 73 -1.89 -2.77 17.39
C ASP A 73 -3.40 -2.47 17.48
N GLY A 74 -4.15 -2.68 16.37
CA GLY A 74 -5.59 -2.47 16.29
C GLY A 74 -6.02 -1.02 16.12
N SER A 75 -5.12 -0.10 15.81
CA SER A 75 -5.44 1.30 15.48
C SER A 75 -6.13 1.41 14.13
N LEU A 76 -5.84 0.48 13.21
CA LEU A 76 -6.48 0.30 11.92
C LEU A 76 -7.09 -1.11 11.82
N ASP A 77 -8.16 -1.23 11.05
CA ASP A 77 -8.81 -2.52 10.76
C ASP A 77 -8.08 -3.28 9.64
N ALA A 78 -7.48 -2.54 8.70
CA ALA A 78 -6.72 -3.09 7.57
C ALA A 78 -5.72 -2.08 7.03
N ASN A 79 -4.85 -2.56 6.14
CA ASN A 79 -4.05 -1.69 5.28
C ASN A 79 -4.10 -2.16 3.81
N TYR A 80 -3.73 -1.26 2.90
CA TYR A 80 -3.68 -1.53 1.48
C TYR A 80 -2.44 -0.84 0.88
N PHE A 81 -1.33 -1.60 0.76
CA PHE A 81 -0.08 -1.12 0.17
C PHE A 81 0.90 -2.26 -0.14
N ALA A 82 0.95 -3.32 0.68
CA ALA A 82 2.02 -4.30 0.68
C ALA A 82 1.83 -5.39 -0.39
N HIS A 83 2.92 -5.86 -0.97
CA HIS A 83 2.95 -7.13 -1.67
C HIS A 83 3.22 -8.29 -0.70
N GLN A 84 2.78 -9.52 -1.05
CA GLN A 84 2.83 -10.68 -0.16
C GLN A 84 4.25 -10.97 0.41
N PRO A 85 5.34 -10.97 -0.39
CA PRO A 85 6.67 -11.23 0.17
C PRO A 85 7.10 -10.22 1.24
N TYR A 86 6.78 -8.93 1.07
CA TYR A 86 7.03 -7.90 2.08
C TYR A 86 6.24 -8.18 3.37
N GLN A 87 4.95 -8.52 3.24
CA GLN A 87 4.09 -8.82 4.37
C GLN A 87 4.59 -10.03 5.17
N ASP A 88 4.98 -11.11 4.47
CA ASP A 88 5.49 -12.33 5.08
C ASP A 88 6.81 -12.06 5.84
N ASN A 89 7.71 -11.28 5.22
CA ASN A 89 8.97 -10.89 5.85
C ASN A 89 8.74 -9.98 7.05
N PHE A 90 7.85 -9.00 6.94
CA PHE A 90 7.50 -8.10 8.04
C PHE A 90 6.98 -8.87 9.26
N ASN A 91 6.06 -9.82 9.04
CA ASN A 91 5.57 -10.68 10.11
C ASN A 91 6.69 -11.47 10.79
N LYS A 92 7.57 -12.07 9.99
CA LYS A 92 8.70 -12.86 10.49
C LYS A 92 9.67 -12.04 11.34
N GLU A 93 10.02 -10.84 10.88
CA GLU A 93 11.01 -9.99 11.53
C GLU A 93 10.45 -9.29 12.79
N ASN A 94 9.19 -8.87 12.75
CA ASN A 94 8.58 -8.08 13.81
C ASN A 94 7.67 -8.91 14.74
N GLY A 95 7.48 -10.20 14.44
CA GLY A 95 6.60 -11.07 15.23
C GLY A 95 5.13 -10.69 15.15
N THR A 96 4.71 -10.06 14.03
CA THR A 96 3.33 -9.64 13.77
C THR A 96 2.50 -10.75 13.12
N HIS A 97 1.16 -10.59 13.09
CA HIS A 97 0.22 -11.64 12.69
C HIS A 97 -0.72 -11.19 11.56
N ILE A 98 -0.31 -10.21 10.78
CA ILE A 98 -1.11 -9.63 9.70
C ILE A 98 -1.28 -10.65 8.57
N VAL A 99 -2.52 -10.78 8.08
CA VAL A 99 -2.87 -11.72 7.01
C VAL A 99 -3.37 -10.98 5.77
N SER A 100 -2.99 -11.49 4.60
CA SER A 100 -3.53 -10.99 3.32
C SER A 100 -4.95 -11.52 3.13
N VAL A 101 -5.90 -10.63 2.88
CA VAL A 101 -7.30 -10.98 2.63
C VAL A 101 -7.67 -10.99 1.15
N ALA A 102 -6.98 -10.20 0.33
CA ALA A 102 -7.17 -10.17 -1.13
C ALA A 102 -5.95 -9.58 -1.84
N ALA A 103 -5.69 -10.06 -3.07
CA ALA A 103 -4.79 -9.43 -4.01
C ALA A 103 -5.61 -8.52 -4.95
N ILE A 104 -5.28 -7.23 -5.00
CA ILE A 104 -6.09 -6.23 -5.70
C ILE A 104 -5.46 -5.85 -7.05
N HIS A 105 -4.16 -5.51 -7.06
CA HIS A 105 -3.43 -5.13 -8.27
C HIS A 105 -1.95 -5.50 -8.18
N PHE A 106 -1.22 -5.31 -9.26
CA PHE A 106 0.22 -5.56 -9.35
C PHE A 106 0.95 -4.25 -9.67
N GLU A 107 2.05 -3.99 -8.96
CA GLU A 107 2.93 -2.85 -9.19
C GLU A 107 4.34 -3.33 -9.53
N PRO A 108 4.84 -3.01 -10.74
CA PRO A 108 6.23 -3.26 -11.09
C PRO A 108 7.15 -2.24 -10.41
N LEU A 109 8.42 -2.63 -10.21
CA LEU A 109 9.49 -1.67 -9.99
C LEU A 109 9.92 -1.06 -11.33
N GLY A 110 10.36 0.19 -11.31
CA GLY A 110 10.97 0.86 -12.46
C GLY A 110 12.41 1.27 -12.19
N LEU A 111 13.28 1.15 -13.19
CA LEU A 111 14.62 1.76 -13.19
C LEU A 111 14.53 3.13 -13.85
N TYR A 112 14.80 4.17 -13.09
CA TYR A 112 14.65 5.56 -13.52
C TYR A 112 16.01 6.24 -13.67
N PRO A 113 16.19 7.07 -14.73
CA PRO A 113 17.41 7.82 -14.96
C PRO A 113 17.55 8.96 -13.94
N GLY A 114 18.77 9.14 -13.45
CA GLY A 114 19.20 10.25 -12.61
C GLY A 114 20.19 11.14 -13.36
N LYS A 115 21.49 11.06 -13.00
CA LYS A 115 22.58 11.78 -13.72
C LYS A 115 22.83 11.22 -15.11
N THR A 116 22.66 9.91 -15.29
CA THR A 116 22.84 9.22 -16.57
C THR A 116 21.48 9.00 -17.23
N ALA A 117 21.32 9.35 -18.49
CA ALA A 117 20.02 9.41 -19.16
C ALA A 117 19.53 8.05 -19.66
N SER A 118 20.44 7.11 -19.95
CA SER A 118 20.12 5.78 -20.48
C SER A 118 21.05 4.71 -19.89
N ILE A 119 20.53 3.48 -19.69
CA ILE A 119 21.36 2.35 -19.28
C ILE A 119 22.46 2.00 -20.30
N ASP A 120 22.24 2.33 -21.58
CA ASP A 120 23.27 2.17 -22.63
C ASP A 120 24.48 3.09 -22.45
N GLU A 121 24.35 4.13 -21.62
CA GLU A 121 25.38 5.12 -21.33
C GLU A 121 26.03 4.90 -19.95
N ILE A 122 25.69 3.78 -19.27
CA ILE A 122 26.21 3.49 -17.92
C ILE A 122 27.73 3.47 -17.91
N GLN A 123 28.32 4.17 -16.96
CA GLN A 123 29.78 4.26 -16.80
C GLN A 123 30.26 3.32 -15.72
N ASP A 124 31.54 3.01 -15.75
CA ASP A 124 32.22 2.29 -14.67
C ASP A 124 32.14 3.07 -13.36
N GLY A 125 31.73 2.40 -12.27
CA GLY A 125 31.49 3.04 -10.98
C GLY A 125 30.17 3.82 -10.88
N ALA A 126 29.20 3.57 -11.78
CA ALA A 126 27.88 4.20 -11.68
C ALA A 126 27.18 3.85 -10.36
N VAL A 127 26.49 4.82 -9.78
CA VAL A 127 25.75 4.65 -8.51
C VAL A 127 24.29 4.41 -8.81
N ILE A 128 23.73 3.31 -8.27
CA ILE A 128 22.31 2.97 -8.39
C ILE A 128 21.67 2.93 -6.99
N ALA A 129 20.65 3.79 -6.77
CA ALA A 129 19.87 3.73 -5.55
C ALA A 129 18.85 2.59 -5.63
N VAL A 130 18.74 1.83 -4.54
CA VAL A 130 17.80 0.70 -4.39
C VAL A 130 17.09 0.78 -3.03
N PRO A 131 15.86 0.24 -2.90
CA PRO A 131 15.22 0.09 -1.60
C PRO A 131 16.06 -0.76 -0.65
N ASN A 132 16.06 -0.44 0.63
CA ASN A 132 16.86 -1.12 1.66
C ASN A 132 16.07 -2.19 2.46
N ASP A 133 14.80 -2.43 2.16
CA ASP A 133 14.09 -3.56 2.73
C ASP A 133 14.38 -4.83 1.93
N GLU A 134 14.54 -5.97 2.64
CA GLU A 134 14.99 -7.25 2.08
C GLU A 134 14.30 -7.60 0.77
N THR A 135 12.97 -7.49 0.71
CA THR A 135 12.21 -7.99 -0.43
C THR A 135 12.19 -7.03 -1.62
N ASN A 136 12.22 -5.71 -1.40
CA ASN A 136 12.29 -4.74 -2.49
C ASN A 136 13.72 -4.56 -2.99
N GLU A 137 14.75 -4.66 -2.12
CA GLU A 137 16.15 -4.76 -2.56
C GLU A 137 16.33 -5.95 -3.49
N ALA A 138 15.89 -7.15 -3.08
CA ALA A 138 15.98 -8.35 -3.92
C ALA A 138 15.26 -8.17 -5.27
N ARG A 139 14.06 -7.56 -5.28
CA ARG A 139 13.35 -7.24 -6.52
C ARG A 139 14.11 -6.25 -7.40
N ALA A 140 14.76 -5.26 -6.79
CA ALA A 140 15.58 -4.30 -7.52
C ALA A 140 16.80 -4.98 -8.16
N LEU A 141 17.52 -5.83 -7.41
CA LEU A 141 18.65 -6.58 -7.93
C LEU A 141 18.25 -7.54 -9.05
N LEU A 142 17.11 -8.24 -8.92
CA LEU A 142 16.57 -9.10 -9.99
C LEU A 142 16.18 -8.31 -11.25
N LEU A 143 15.69 -7.07 -11.09
CA LEU A 143 15.45 -6.18 -12.23
C LEU A 143 16.75 -5.82 -12.92
N LEU A 144 17.78 -5.42 -12.18
CA LEU A 144 19.11 -5.09 -12.73
C LEU A 144 19.78 -6.28 -13.41
N GLU A 145 19.61 -7.49 -12.87
CA GLU A 145 20.06 -8.72 -13.51
C GLU A 145 19.33 -8.96 -14.83
N LYS A 146 18.02 -8.79 -14.85
CA LYS A 146 17.20 -8.93 -16.07
C LYS A 146 17.63 -7.97 -17.18
N GLU A 147 18.02 -6.74 -16.80
CA GLU A 147 18.56 -5.75 -17.74
C GLU A 147 20.04 -5.99 -18.10
N GLY A 148 20.67 -7.03 -17.54
CA GLY A 148 22.05 -7.43 -17.84
C GLY A 148 23.12 -6.56 -17.21
N LEU A 149 22.76 -5.76 -16.20
CA LEU A 149 23.68 -4.85 -15.50
C LEU A 149 24.53 -5.57 -14.45
N ILE A 150 23.98 -6.62 -13.86
CA ILE A 150 24.65 -7.49 -12.88
C ILE A 150 24.28 -8.94 -13.12
N LYS A 151 24.96 -9.86 -12.44
CA LYS A 151 24.56 -11.25 -12.32
C LYS A 151 24.53 -11.66 -10.86
N LEU A 152 23.43 -12.29 -10.44
CA LEU A 152 23.27 -12.81 -9.10
C LEU A 152 23.69 -14.30 -9.03
N LYS A 153 23.99 -14.77 -7.83
CA LYS A 153 24.17 -16.19 -7.55
C LYS A 153 22.89 -16.96 -7.82
N ASP A 154 23.02 -18.18 -8.33
CA ASP A 154 21.85 -19.01 -8.62
C ASP A 154 21.00 -19.28 -7.38
N GLY A 155 19.68 -19.15 -7.54
CA GLY A 155 18.69 -19.56 -6.55
C GLY A 155 18.44 -18.58 -5.38
N VAL A 156 19.04 -17.40 -5.36
CA VAL A 156 18.85 -16.40 -4.28
C VAL A 156 17.42 -15.82 -4.27
N GLY A 157 16.81 -15.63 -5.44
CA GLY A 157 15.43 -15.18 -5.57
C GLY A 157 15.13 -13.88 -4.79
N LEU A 158 14.00 -13.86 -4.09
CA LEU A 158 13.54 -12.69 -3.30
C LEU A 158 14.27 -12.51 -1.94
N ALA A 159 15.37 -13.23 -1.72
CA ALA A 159 16.28 -13.01 -0.60
C ALA A 159 17.66 -12.51 -1.06
N ALA A 160 17.80 -12.12 -2.33
CA ALA A 160 19.03 -11.57 -2.89
C ALA A 160 19.43 -10.28 -2.18
N THR A 161 20.69 -10.14 -1.87
CA THR A 161 21.34 -8.94 -1.33
C THR A 161 22.48 -8.51 -2.24
N THR A 162 23.03 -7.33 -2.04
CA THR A 162 24.22 -6.87 -2.77
C THR A 162 25.44 -7.82 -2.60
N LEU A 163 25.47 -8.63 -1.53
CA LEU A 163 26.49 -9.67 -1.30
C LEU A 163 26.34 -10.91 -2.21
N ASP A 164 25.20 -11.02 -2.89
CA ASP A 164 24.92 -12.13 -3.77
C ASP A 164 25.19 -11.81 -5.25
N ILE A 165 25.77 -10.65 -5.52
CA ILE A 165 26.20 -10.27 -6.86
C ILE A 165 27.46 -11.07 -7.21
N GLU A 166 27.36 -11.91 -8.27
CA GLU A 166 28.46 -12.72 -8.78
C GLU A 166 29.27 -12.00 -9.85
N GLU A 167 28.59 -11.24 -10.72
CA GLU A 167 29.24 -10.40 -11.74
C GLU A 167 28.68 -8.97 -11.70
N ASN A 168 29.57 -8.00 -11.77
CA ASN A 168 29.27 -6.56 -11.80
C ASN A 168 30.20 -5.89 -12.82
N PRO A 169 29.92 -6.02 -14.12
CA PRO A 169 30.84 -5.60 -15.18
C PRO A 169 31.09 -4.10 -15.26
N HIS A 170 30.19 -3.30 -14.67
CA HIS A 170 30.31 -1.84 -14.61
C HIS A 170 30.74 -1.31 -13.24
N ASN A 171 31.18 -2.19 -12.34
CA ASN A 171 31.53 -1.83 -10.96
C ASN A 171 30.47 -0.94 -10.30
N ILE A 172 29.18 -1.25 -10.50
CA ILE A 172 28.04 -0.49 -9.97
C ILE A 172 28.16 -0.42 -8.45
N GLU A 173 28.03 0.78 -7.91
CA GLU A 173 27.92 1.02 -6.47
C GLU A 173 26.45 1.13 -6.09
N PHE A 174 26.04 0.41 -5.04
CA PHE A 174 24.65 0.42 -4.59
C PHE A 174 24.46 1.41 -3.45
N TYR A 175 23.47 2.27 -3.58
CA TYR A 175 23.04 3.20 -2.54
C TYR A 175 21.70 2.73 -1.98
N GLU A 176 21.76 1.98 -0.89
CA GLU A 176 20.60 1.41 -0.21
C GLU A 176 19.91 2.48 0.66
N VAL A 177 18.66 2.81 0.35
CA VAL A 177 17.84 3.81 1.05
C VAL A 177 16.43 3.31 1.25
N GLU A 178 15.70 3.90 2.19
CA GLU A 178 14.26 3.64 2.30
C GLU A 178 13.55 3.82 0.96
N ALA A 179 12.58 2.94 0.62
CA ALA A 179 11.90 2.96 -0.67
C ALA A 179 11.33 4.35 -1.01
N ALA A 180 10.76 5.06 -0.03
CA ALA A 180 10.26 6.43 -0.18
C ALA A 180 11.34 7.45 -0.52
N GLN A 181 12.63 7.16 -0.27
CA GLN A 181 13.73 8.06 -0.53
C GLN A 181 14.36 7.87 -1.92
N THR A 182 14.10 6.75 -2.59
CA THR A 182 14.70 6.43 -3.88
C THR A 182 14.44 7.52 -4.93
N VAL A 183 13.25 8.12 -4.95
CA VAL A 183 12.89 9.26 -5.82
C VAL A 183 13.65 10.53 -5.44
N ASN A 184 13.81 10.76 -4.14
CA ASN A 184 14.41 12.00 -3.64
C ASN A 184 15.92 12.08 -3.94
N VAL A 185 16.60 10.94 -4.02
CA VAL A 185 18.04 10.87 -4.31
C VAL A 185 18.37 10.76 -5.79
N LEU A 186 17.38 10.78 -6.69
CA LEU A 186 17.54 10.57 -8.14
C LEU A 186 18.54 11.56 -8.77
N ALA A 187 18.55 12.81 -8.30
CA ALA A 187 19.50 13.82 -8.77
C ALA A 187 20.97 13.58 -8.32
N ASP A 188 21.15 12.73 -7.31
CA ASP A 188 22.45 12.46 -6.68
C ASP A 188 23.08 11.13 -7.12
N VAL A 189 22.36 10.31 -7.86
CA VAL A 189 22.77 8.97 -8.35
C VAL A 189 22.67 8.91 -9.89
N ASP A 190 23.23 7.86 -10.50
CA ASP A 190 23.09 7.65 -11.94
C ASP A 190 21.72 7.08 -12.30
N PHE A 191 21.22 6.17 -11.47
CA PHE A 191 19.88 5.60 -11.60
C PHE A 191 19.28 5.31 -10.23
N ALA A 192 17.96 5.15 -10.18
CA ALA A 192 17.29 4.61 -9.00
C ALA A 192 16.25 3.56 -9.40
N VAL A 193 16.17 2.48 -8.64
CA VAL A 193 15.04 1.54 -8.72
C VAL A 193 13.96 2.00 -7.76
N VAL A 194 12.77 2.28 -8.30
CA VAL A 194 11.67 2.92 -7.57
C VAL A 194 10.44 2.03 -7.60
N ASN A 195 9.77 1.91 -6.46
CA ASN A 195 8.48 1.23 -6.34
C ASN A 195 7.37 2.02 -7.04
N GLY A 196 6.38 1.32 -7.61
CA GLY A 196 5.33 1.92 -8.45
C GLY A 196 4.40 2.91 -7.74
N ASN A 197 4.49 3.01 -6.41
CA ASN A 197 3.68 3.92 -5.59
C ASN A 197 4.40 5.23 -5.20
N TYR A 198 5.59 5.50 -5.73
CA TYR A 198 6.36 6.73 -5.50
C TYR A 198 6.62 7.56 -6.75
#